data_05089d13f1a7ff0f6f4eb6d8f50e1547
#
_entry.id   05089d13f1a7ff0f6f4eb6d8f50e1547
#
_cell.length_a   1.000
_cell.length_b   1.000
_cell.length_c   1.000
_cell.angle_alpha   90.00
_cell.angle_beta   90.00
_cell.angle_gamma   90.00
#
_symmetry.space_group_name_H-M   'P 1'
#
loop_
_entity.id
_entity.type
_entity.pdbx_description
1 polymer ?
#
loop_
_entity_poly.entity_id
_entity_poly.type
_entity_poly.pdbx_seq_one_letter_code
_entity_poly.pdbx_strand_id
1 'polypeptide(L)'
;MTNLAKIEFAALDISGKNYLSWILDAEIHLDADGLRNTIKEGNAESAQNKVKAMILLRRHLHEGLKVEYLTVKDPLILWNNLKERYDHQKTVILPKA
;
A
#
# COMPACT_ATOMS: atom_id res chain seq x y z
N MET A 1 12.86 -4.35 24.18
CA MET A 1 12.92 -3.33 23.20
C MET A 1 12.20 -3.72 21.91
N THR A 2 11.44 -2.82 21.42
CA THR A 2 10.68 -3.11 20.23
C THR A 2 11.59 -3.23 19.03
N ASN A 3 11.32 -4.21 18.23
CA ASN A 3 12.04 -4.41 17.00
C ASN A 3 11.16 -3.93 15.85
N LEU A 4 11.57 -2.87 15.19
CA LEU A 4 10.78 -2.30 14.13
C LEU A 4 10.52 -3.29 12.99
N ALA A 5 11.45 -4.19 12.76
CA ALA A 5 11.28 -5.18 11.71
C ALA A 5 10.08 -6.11 11.96
N LYS A 6 9.64 -6.18 13.20
CA LYS A 6 8.51 -7.02 13.56
C LYS A 6 7.19 -6.27 13.64
N ILE A 7 7.25 -4.95 13.51
CA ILE A 7 6.03 -4.16 13.57
C ILE A 7 5.32 -4.29 12.23
N GLU A 8 4.08 -4.69 12.29
CA GLU A 8 3.29 -4.85 11.09
C GLU A 8 1.97 -4.14 11.26
N PHE A 9 1.35 -3.85 10.17
CA PHE A 9 0.04 -3.24 10.19
C PHE A 9 -0.96 -4.21 9.56
N ALA A 10 -2.24 -3.95 9.81
CA ALA A 10 -3.29 -4.85 9.34
C ALA A 10 -3.31 -4.92 7.82
N ALA A 11 -3.57 -6.10 7.29
CA ALA A 11 -3.71 -6.27 5.86
C ALA A 11 -4.93 -5.50 5.36
N LEU A 12 -4.83 -4.98 4.13
CA LEU A 12 -5.96 -4.30 3.52
C LEU A 12 -7.08 -5.31 3.28
N ASP A 13 -8.24 -5.04 3.85
CA ASP A 13 -9.39 -5.90 3.68
C ASP A 13 -9.91 -5.76 2.26
N ILE A 14 -10.43 -6.86 1.72
CA ILE A 14 -10.90 -6.84 0.34
C ILE A 14 -12.08 -5.88 0.14
N SER A 15 -12.86 -5.65 1.20
CA SER A 15 -13.95 -4.68 1.15
C SER A 15 -13.46 -3.24 1.17
N GLY A 16 -12.22 -3.02 1.59
CA GLY A 16 -11.67 -1.68 1.71
C GLY A 16 -12.11 -0.95 2.97
N LYS A 17 -12.74 -1.64 3.91
CA LYS A 17 -13.25 -0.96 5.11
C LYS A 17 -12.15 -0.31 5.92
N ASN A 18 -10.93 -0.82 5.84
CA ASN A 18 -9.79 -0.25 6.55
C ASN A 18 -8.82 0.48 5.62
N TYR A 19 -9.31 0.90 4.44
CA TYR A 19 -8.42 1.49 3.44
C TYR A 19 -7.69 2.74 3.93
N LEU A 20 -8.40 3.65 4.62
CA LEU A 20 -7.77 4.88 5.06
C LEU A 20 -6.64 4.64 6.03
N SER A 21 -6.86 3.79 7.03
CA SER A 21 -5.79 3.49 7.98
C SER A 21 -4.68 2.71 7.29
N TRP A 22 -5.05 1.85 6.35
CA TRP A 22 -4.05 1.06 5.64
C TRP A 22 -3.09 1.93 4.84
N ILE A 23 -3.60 2.92 4.10
CA ILE A 23 -2.69 3.74 3.29
C ILE A 23 -1.76 4.57 4.16
N LEU A 24 -2.24 5.05 5.31
CA LEU A 24 -1.40 5.80 6.21
C LEU A 24 -0.31 4.91 6.80
N ASP A 25 -0.67 3.71 7.22
CA ASP A 25 0.30 2.77 7.76
C ASP A 25 1.32 2.37 6.70
N ALA A 26 0.84 2.10 5.48
CA ALA A 26 1.73 1.71 4.39
C ALA A 26 2.72 2.82 4.06
N GLU A 27 2.27 4.07 4.04
CA GLU A 27 3.17 5.18 3.78
C GLU A 27 4.24 5.30 4.85
N ILE A 28 3.85 5.13 6.11
CA ILE A 28 4.80 5.19 7.20
C ILE A 28 5.86 4.10 7.07
N HIS A 29 5.43 2.90 6.76
CA HIS A 29 6.37 1.78 6.62
C HIS A 29 7.28 1.96 5.41
N LEU A 30 6.74 2.43 4.30
CA LEU A 30 7.56 2.71 3.12
C LEU A 30 8.59 3.79 3.45
N ASP A 31 8.16 4.82 4.15
CA ASP A 31 9.05 5.92 4.51
C ASP A 31 10.17 5.44 5.43
N ALA A 32 9.82 4.60 6.41
CA ALA A 32 10.81 4.07 7.35
C ALA A 32 11.88 3.26 6.63
N ASP A 33 11.54 2.61 5.54
CA ASP A 33 12.47 1.79 4.78
C ASP A 33 13.12 2.57 3.63
N GLY A 34 12.86 3.86 3.52
CA GLY A 34 13.42 4.67 2.45
C GLY A 34 12.81 4.39 1.09
N LEU A 35 11.58 3.88 1.06
CA LEU A 35 10.95 3.45 -0.17
C LEU A 35 9.75 4.32 -0.58
N ARG A 36 9.54 5.43 0.10
CA ARG A 36 8.35 6.22 -0.13
C ARG A 36 8.23 6.73 -1.56
N ASN A 37 9.35 7.04 -2.18
CA ASN A 37 9.32 7.57 -3.55
C ASN A 37 8.84 6.57 -4.57
N THR A 38 8.87 5.28 -4.25
CA THR A 38 8.45 4.25 -5.21
C THR A 38 6.98 4.35 -5.56
N ILE A 39 6.18 5.02 -4.73
CA ILE A 39 4.75 5.18 -4.98
C ILE A 39 4.41 6.59 -5.47
N LYS A 40 5.41 7.37 -5.87
CA LYS A 40 5.19 8.71 -6.38
C LYS A 40 5.33 8.74 -7.90
N GLU A 41 4.53 9.59 -8.51
CA GLU A 41 4.59 9.76 -9.97
C GLU A 41 5.94 10.26 -10.39
N GLY A 42 6.43 9.71 -11.50
CA GLY A 42 7.66 10.19 -12.09
C GLY A 42 8.91 9.89 -11.29
N ASN A 43 8.83 8.92 -10.36
CA ASN A 43 10.00 8.59 -9.57
C ASN A 43 11.06 7.90 -10.43
N ALA A 44 12.31 8.04 -9.99
CA ALA A 44 13.45 7.41 -10.66
C ALA A 44 14.08 6.36 -9.76
N GLU A 45 13.28 5.72 -8.92
CA GLU A 45 13.79 4.73 -7.99
C GLU A 45 14.33 3.50 -8.72
N SER A 46 15.28 2.84 -8.08
CA SER A 46 15.90 1.66 -8.67
C SER A 46 14.90 0.51 -8.75
N ALA A 47 15.19 -0.42 -9.67
CA ALA A 47 14.37 -1.63 -9.77
C ALA A 47 14.37 -2.39 -8.45
N GLN A 48 15.51 -2.41 -7.77
CA GLN A 48 15.62 -3.10 -6.50
C GLN A 48 14.72 -2.49 -5.42
N ASN A 49 14.69 -1.17 -5.35
CA ASN A 49 13.82 -0.51 -4.39
C ASN A 49 12.36 -0.74 -4.72
N LYS A 50 12.01 -0.79 -6.00
CA LYS A 50 10.65 -1.09 -6.38
C LYS A 50 10.25 -2.50 -5.98
N VAL A 51 11.15 -3.45 -6.09
CA VAL A 51 10.88 -4.82 -5.65
C VAL A 51 10.64 -4.85 -4.14
N LYS A 52 11.47 -4.15 -3.39
CA LYS A 52 11.31 -4.10 -1.93
C LYS A 52 9.95 -3.52 -1.55
N ALA A 53 9.54 -2.45 -2.24
CA ALA A 53 8.25 -1.84 -1.97
C ALA A 53 7.11 -2.79 -2.30
N MET A 54 7.22 -3.54 -3.41
CA MET A 54 6.20 -4.52 -3.76
C MET A 54 6.07 -5.59 -2.70
N ILE A 55 7.18 -6.07 -2.17
CA ILE A 55 7.14 -7.08 -1.11
C ILE A 55 6.40 -6.52 0.09
N LEU A 56 6.73 -5.30 0.49
CA LEU A 56 6.08 -4.68 1.65
C LEU A 56 4.58 -4.56 1.44
N LEU A 57 4.19 -4.05 0.28
CA LEU A 57 2.77 -3.83 0.01
C LEU A 57 2.01 -5.14 -0.08
N ARG A 58 2.56 -6.14 -0.78
CA ARG A 58 1.86 -7.41 -0.95
C ARG A 58 1.68 -8.15 0.36
N ARG A 59 2.64 -8.04 1.26
CA ARG A 59 2.53 -8.69 2.57
C ARG A 59 1.33 -8.19 3.36
N HIS A 60 0.87 -7.00 3.06
CA HIS A 60 -0.19 -6.37 3.82
C HIS A 60 -1.46 -6.23 2.99
N LEU A 61 -1.73 -7.22 2.15
CA LEU A 61 -2.96 -7.31 1.37
C LEU A 61 -3.70 -8.58 1.71
N HIS A 62 -5.03 -8.50 1.71
CA HIS A 62 -5.86 -9.69 1.79
C HIS A 62 -5.48 -10.65 0.66
N GLU A 63 -5.62 -11.95 0.93
CA GLU A 63 -5.23 -12.95 -0.07
C GLU A 63 -5.91 -12.75 -1.41
N GLY A 64 -7.18 -12.38 -1.39
CA GLY A 64 -7.90 -12.13 -2.63
C GLY A 64 -7.31 -11.00 -3.45
N LEU A 65 -6.80 -9.97 -2.77
CA LEU A 65 -6.15 -8.86 -3.45
C LEU A 65 -4.79 -9.27 -4.00
N LYS A 66 -4.08 -10.12 -3.27
CA LYS A 66 -2.80 -10.62 -3.78
C LYS A 66 -2.98 -11.35 -5.09
N VAL A 67 -4.02 -12.16 -5.18
CA VAL A 67 -4.32 -12.91 -6.39
C VAL A 67 -4.75 -11.98 -7.51
N GLU A 68 -5.61 -11.03 -7.20
CA GLU A 68 -6.14 -10.11 -8.20
C GLU A 68 -5.04 -9.29 -8.86
N TYR A 69 -4.05 -8.88 -8.08
CA TYR A 69 -2.97 -8.05 -8.58
C TYR A 69 -1.66 -8.82 -8.73
N LEU A 70 -1.78 -10.12 -8.97
CA LEU A 70 -0.63 -11.01 -9.01
C LEU A 70 0.42 -10.59 -10.04
N THR A 71 -0.01 -10.08 -11.18
CA THR A 71 0.91 -9.73 -12.26
C THR A 71 1.45 -8.31 -12.18
N VAL A 72 0.94 -7.50 -11.26
CA VAL A 72 1.41 -6.13 -11.11
C VAL A 72 2.74 -6.14 -10.38
N LYS A 73 3.76 -5.55 -10.99
CA LYS A 73 5.11 -5.58 -10.44
C LYS A 73 5.64 -4.22 -10.02
N ASP A 74 4.99 -3.15 -10.45
CA ASP A 74 5.41 -1.79 -10.11
C ASP A 74 4.60 -1.30 -8.92
N PRO A 75 5.25 -0.90 -7.82
CA PRO A 75 4.51 -0.46 -6.63
C PRO A 75 3.63 0.76 -6.91
N LEU A 76 4.04 1.64 -7.80
CA LEU A 76 3.21 2.80 -8.14
C LEU A 76 1.92 2.36 -8.83
N ILE A 77 2.02 1.40 -9.72
CA ILE A 77 0.84 0.90 -10.41
C ILE A 77 -0.10 0.23 -9.42
N LEU A 78 0.45 -0.60 -8.53
CA LEU A 78 -0.37 -1.23 -7.50
C LEU A 78 -1.03 -0.20 -6.60
N TRP A 79 -0.26 0.79 -6.17
CA TRP A 79 -0.75 1.86 -5.30
C TRP A 79 -1.92 2.59 -5.94
N ASN A 80 -1.77 2.96 -7.21
CA ASN A 80 -2.81 3.68 -7.93
C ASN A 80 -4.03 2.82 -8.18
N ASN A 81 -3.83 1.54 -8.46
CA ASN A 81 -4.96 0.63 -8.65
C ASN A 81 -5.78 0.49 -7.38
N LEU A 82 -5.11 0.39 -6.24
CA LEU A 82 -5.82 0.29 -4.97
C LEU A 82 -6.53 1.59 -4.63
N LYS A 83 -5.87 2.71 -4.91
CA LYS A 83 -6.48 4.00 -4.67
C LYS A 83 -7.75 4.16 -5.49
N GLU A 84 -7.68 3.82 -6.75
CA GLU A 84 -8.84 3.94 -7.61
C GLU A 84 -9.97 3.01 -7.16
N ARG A 85 -9.61 1.81 -6.73
CA ARG A 85 -10.59 0.83 -6.31
C ARG A 85 -11.36 1.28 -5.07
N TYR A 86 -10.67 1.92 -4.12
CA TYR A 86 -11.28 2.25 -2.83
C TYR A 86 -11.49 3.73 -2.60
N ASP A 87 -11.18 4.56 -3.57
CA ASP A 87 -11.24 6.01 -3.36
C ASP A 87 -12.65 6.51 -3.08
N HIS A 88 -13.64 5.91 -3.72
CA HIS A 88 -15.02 6.35 -3.51
C HIS A 88 -15.52 6.04 -2.11
N GLN A 89 -14.95 5.05 -1.43
CA GLN A 89 -15.33 4.80 -0.04
C GLN A 89 -14.88 5.94 0.85
N LYS A 90 -13.70 6.44 0.58
CA LYS A 90 -13.18 7.59 1.27
C LYS A 90 -14.08 8.80 1.05
N THR A 91 -14.52 8.97 -0.16
CA THR A 91 -15.39 10.08 -0.53
C THR A 91 -16.75 9.98 0.16
N VAL A 92 -17.28 8.76 0.25
CA VAL A 92 -18.58 8.55 0.88
C VAL A 92 -18.54 8.90 2.37
N ILE A 93 -17.44 8.60 3.02
CA ILE A 93 -17.31 8.85 4.46
C ILE A 93 -17.20 10.34 4.76
N LEU A 94 -16.42 11.06 3.98
CA LEU A 94 -16.14 12.46 4.26
C LEU A 94 -17.36 13.36 4.28
N PRO A 95 -18.28 13.24 3.35
CA PRO A 95 -19.42 14.15 3.33
C PRO A 95 -20.35 14.03 4.54
N LYS A 96 -20.17 13.01 5.30
CA LYS A 96 -21.03 12.81 6.47
C LYS A 96 -20.55 13.57 7.70
N ALA A 97 -19.39 14.08 7.64
CA ALA A 97 -18.81 14.76 8.80
C ALA A 97 -19.57 16.00 9.20
#